data_b6e745e824a2ba627023be6b99edd181
#
_entry.id   b6e745e824a2ba627023be6b99edd181
#
_cell.length_a   1.000
_cell.length_b   1.000
_cell.length_c   1.000
_cell.angle_alpha   90.00
_cell.angle_beta   90.00
_cell.angle_gamma   90.00
#
_symmetry.space_group_name_H-M   'P 1'
#
loop_
_entity.id
_entity.type
_entity.pdbx_description
1 polymer ?
#
loop_
_entity_poly.entity_id
_entity_poly.type
_entity_poly.pdbx_seq_one_letter_code
_entity_poly.pdbx_strand_id
1 'polypeptide(L)'
;MSGRGPKTGLSASERTVLSLIAEYGDEGAVIAKDSLAKTIGRTVRTAQRVVRYLRENGLIESIPQSNRSGGTSPNLYVITPKGLMELRKERDQEER
;
A
#
# COMPACT_ATOMS: atom_id res chain seq x y z
N MET A 1 -11.68 18.59 15.74
CA MET A 1 -11.39 18.32 15.49
C MET A 1 -11.04 17.91 15.09
N SER A 2 -11.02 17.84 14.87
CA SER A 2 -10.71 17.40 14.51
C SER A 2 -10.15 16.89 14.36
N GLY A 3 -10.08 16.66 14.29
CA GLY A 3 -9.59 15.93 14.28
C GLY A 3 -8.74 15.49 13.68
N ARG A 4 -8.38 15.65 13.47
CA ARG A 4 -7.59 15.31 12.98
C ARG A 4 -6.59 15.19 13.43
N GLY A 5 -6.28 15.50 13.81
CA GLY A 5 -5.15 15.32 14.39
C GLY A 5 -4.30 14.36 13.86
N PRO A 6 -3.53 13.88 14.55
CA PRO A 6 -2.61 12.99 14.12
C PRO A 6 -3.36 11.87 13.65
N LYS A 7 -3.30 11.61 12.56
CA LYS A 7 -3.99 10.68 12.15
C LYS A 7 -3.42 9.52 12.43
N THR A 8 -3.92 8.72 13.02
CA THR A 8 -3.40 7.49 13.34
C THR A 8 -3.91 6.45 12.44
N GLY A 9 -4.86 6.71 11.66
CA GLY A 9 -5.41 5.70 10.79
C GLY A 9 -5.05 5.91 9.36
N LEU A 10 -5.31 4.95 8.53
CA LEU A 10 -5.07 5.05 7.11
C LEU A 10 -6.36 5.43 6.43
N SER A 11 -6.25 6.08 5.29
CA SER A 11 -7.45 6.37 4.52
C SER A 11 -7.94 5.06 3.93
N ALA A 12 -9.15 5.05 3.41
CA ALA A 12 -9.71 3.84 2.84
C ALA A 12 -8.84 3.30 1.72
N SER A 13 -8.35 4.15 0.85
CA SER A 13 -7.50 3.72 -0.24
C SER A 13 -6.19 3.16 0.26
N GLU A 14 -5.60 3.82 1.24
CA GLU A 14 -4.33 3.38 1.81
C GLU A 14 -4.49 2.03 2.46
N ARG A 15 -5.56 1.83 3.19
CA ARG A 15 -5.79 0.58 3.86
C ARG A 15 -6.04 -0.54 2.86
N THR A 16 -6.78 -0.26 1.81
CA THR A 16 -7.06 -1.26 0.79
C THR A 16 -5.77 -1.72 0.12
N VAL A 17 -4.91 -0.79 -0.25
CA VAL A 17 -3.67 -1.15 -0.90
C VAL A 17 -2.76 -1.92 0.04
N LEU A 18 -2.66 -1.45 1.28
CA LEU A 18 -1.80 -2.10 2.25
C LEU A 18 -2.29 -3.52 2.54
N SER A 19 -3.59 -3.70 2.66
CA SER A 19 -4.15 -5.02 2.89
C SER A 19 -3.89 -5.95 1.73
N LEU A 20 -4.00 -5.43 0.52
CA LEU A 20 -3.76 -6.24 -0.66
C LEU A 20 -2.31 -6.72 -0.67
N ILE A 21 -1.38 -5.83 -0.38
CA ILE A 21 0.02 -6.19 -0.36
C ILE A 21 0.29 -7.21 0.75
N ALA A 22 -0.37 -7.01 1.89
CA ALA A 22 -0.19 -7.91 3.02
C ALA A 22 -0.61 -9.34 2.71
N GLU A 23 -1.58 -9.50 1.84
CA GLU A 23 -2.03 -10.82 1.49
C GLU A 23 -0.97 -11.65 0.81
N TYR A 24 0.02 -11.01 0.22
CA TYR A 24 1.08 -11.72 -0.45
C TYR A 24 2.24 -12.04 0.51
N GLY A 25 2.20 -11.50 1.69
CA GLY A 25 3.17 -11.81 2.72
C GLY A 25 4.60 -11.48 2.32
N ASP A 26 5.53 -12.28 2.75
CA ASP A 26 6.92 -12.04 2.52
C ASP A 26 7.33 -12.15 1.07
N GLU A 27 6.55 -12.83 0.29
CA GLU A 27 6.90 -12.99 -1.10
C GLU A 27 6.67 -11.70 -1.86
N GLY A 28 5.80 -10.88 -1.38
CA GLY A 28 5.52 -9.62 -2.03
C GLY A 28 4.53 -9.76 -3.16
N ALA A 29 4.10 -8.64 -3.65
CA ALA A 29 3.10 -8.58 -4.71
C ALA A 29 3.64 -7.76 -5.87
N VAL A 30 3.65 -8.35 -7.05
CA VAL A 30 4.06 -7.62 -8.25
C VAL A 30 2.78 -7.06 -8.87
N ILE A 31 2.53 -5.80 -8.65
CA ILE A 31 1.28 -5.19 -9.04
C ILE A 31 1.53 -3.92 -9.82
N ALA A 32 0.87 -3.81 -10.95
CA ALA A 32 0.97 -2.60 -11.75
C ALA A 32 0.09 -1.52 -11.13
N LYS A 33 0.46 -0.29 -11.34
CA LYS A 33 -0.31 0.82 -10.80
C LYS A 33 -1.71 0.88 -11.37
N ASP A 34 -1.88 0.45 -12.61
CA ASP A 34 -3.21 0.39 -13.21
C ASP A 34 -4.11 -0.55 -12.43
N SER A 35 -3.56 -1.69 -12.03
CA SER A 35 -4.32 -2.68 -11.28
C SER A 35 -4.70 -2.13 -9.91
N LEU A 36 -3.75 -1.45 -9.28
CA LEU A 36 -4.03 -0.84 -7.99
C LEU A 36 -5.12 0.20 -8.11
N ALA A 37 -5.07 1.00 -9.17
CA ALA A 37 -6.07 2.04 -9.37
C ALA A 37 -7.45 1.41 -9.48
N LYS A 38 -7.56 0.32 -10.20
CA LYS A 38 -8.83 -0.36 -10.35
C LYS A 38 -9.30 -0.92 -9.04
N THR A 39 -8.40 -1.48 -8.28
CA THR A 39 -8.74 -2.08 -7.00
C THR A 39 -9.31 -1.05 -6.03
N ILE A 40 -8.74 0.15 -6.01
CA ILE A 40 -9.24 1.16 -5.09
C ILE A 40 -10.31 2.04 -5.71
N GLY A 41 -10.61 1.81 -6.97
CA GLY A 41 -11.65 2.60 -7.65
C GLY A 41 -11.25 4.04 -7.86
N ARG A 42 -9.97 4.29 -8.12
CA ARG A 42 -9.49 5.64 -8.30
C ARG A 42 -8.56 5.68 -9.51
N THR A 43 -7.96 6.83 -9.75
CA THR A 43 -7.09 6.99 -10.90
C THR A 43 -5.70 6.43 -10.60
N VAL A 44 -4.91 6.25 -11.64
CA VAL A 44 -3.54 5.80 -11.49
C VAL A 44 -2.74 6.80 -10.66
N ARG A 45 -3.03 8.06 -10.85
CA ARG A 45 -2.36 9.09 -10.08
C ARG A 45 -2.61 8.92 -8.59
N THR A 46 -3.83 8.64 -8.20
CA THR A 46 -4.16 8.40 -6.81
C THR A 46 -3.46 7.14 -6.30
N ALA A 47 -3.41 6.10 -7.13
CA ALA A 47 -2.72 4.88 -6.73
C ALA A 47 -1.24 5.16 -6.48
N GLN A 48 -0.62 5.96 -7.32
CA GLN A 48 0.77 6.32 -7.14
C GLN A 48 0.99 7.07 -5.84
N ARG A 49 0.10 7.98 -5.52
CA ARG A 49 0.19 8.74 -4.32
C ARG A 49 0.05 7.86 -3.12
N VAL A 50 -0.87 6.90 -3.14
CA VAL A 50 -1.09 5.99 -2.04
C VAL A 50 0.15 5.13 -1.82
N VAL A 51 0.72 4.59 -2.89
CA VAL A 51 1.90 3.77 -2.78
C VAL A 51 3.06 4.58 -2.22
N ARG A 52 3.21 5.79 -2.70
CA ARG A 52 4.26 6.64 -2.23
C ARG A 52 4.13 6.93 -0.75
N TYR A 53 2.93 7.24 -0.32
CA TYR A 53 2.66 7.51 1.08
C TYR A 53 3.03 6.31 1.94
N LEU A 54 2.60 5.13 1.54
CA LEU A 54 2.88 3.93 2.31
C LEU A 54 4.38 3.65 2.37
N ARG A 55 5.06 3.86 1.26
CA ARG A 55 6.49 3.63 1.21
C ARG A 55 7.25 4.64 2.07
N GLU A 56 6.87 5.90 2.00
CA GLU A 56 7.56 6.94 2.75
C GLU A 56 7.34 6.80 4.25
N ASN A 57 6.26 6.19 4.63
CA ASN A 57 5.99 5.96 6.04
C ASN A 57 6.51 4.61 6.53
N GLY A 58 7.23 3.92 5.67
CA GLY A 58 7.84 2.66 6.08
C GLY A 58 6.90 1.50 6.24
N LEU A 59 5.72 1.59 5.63
CA LEU A 59 4.74 0.52 5.74
C LEU A 59 4.91 -0.54 4.69
N ILE A 60 5.51 -0.18 3.56
CA ILE A 60 5.83 -1.16 2.52
C ILE A 60 7.19 -0.81 1.94
N GLU A 61 7.76 -1.78 1.24
CA GLU A 61 8.97 -1.56 0.49
C GLU A 61 8.65 -1.77 -0.97
N SER A 62 9.28 -0.99 -1.81
CA SER A 62 9.06 -1.09 -3.24
C SER A 62 10.37 -1.48 -3.86
N ILE A 63 10.40 -2.62 -4.51
CA ILE A 63 11.62 -3.14 -5.10
C ILE A 63 11.45 -3.15 -6.61
N PRO A 64 12.25 -2.38 -7.33
CA PRO A 64 12.12 -2.31 -8.77
C PRO A 64 12.48 -3.64 -9.39
N GLN A 65 11.74 -4.06 -10.38
CA GLN A 65 12.01 -5.30 -11.06
C GLN A 65 12.73 -5.02 -12.35
N SER A 66 13.79 -5.72 -12.60
CA SER A 66 14.55 -5.52 -13.81
C SER A 66 13.81 -6.07 -14.99
N ASN A 67 13.92 -5.43 -16.11
CA ASN A 67 13.29 -5.90 -17.29
C ASN A 67 14.27 -5.87 -18.42
N ARG A 68 14.66 -7.05 -18.96
CA ARG A 68 15.58 -7.12 -19.98
C ARG A 68 15.19 -6.40 -21.19
N SER A 69 13.95 -6.29 -21.53
CA SER A 69 13.52 -5.61 -22.70
C SER A 69 13.52 -4.13 -22.56
N GLY A 70 13.80 -3.63 -21.39
CA GLY A 70 13.82 -2.21 -21.21
C GLY A 70 12.48 -1.56 -21.03
N GLY A 71 11.44 -2.30 -21.00
CA GLY A 71 10.14 -1.72 -20.78
C GLY A 71 9.91 -1.46 -19.31
N THR A 72 8.79 -0.85 -18.98
CA THR A 72 8.47 -0.61 -17.61
C THR A 72 7.90 -1.86 -17.02
N SER A 73 8.38 -2.24 -15.88
CA SER A 73 7.83 -3.38 -15.20
C SER A 73 7.18 -2.92 -13.94
N PRO A 74 6.18 -3.63 -13.47
CA PRO A 74 5.57 -3.31 -12.19
C PRO A 74 6.59 -3.54 -11.10
N ASN A 75 6.49 -2.81 -10.03
CA ASN A 75 7.38 -3.02 -8.90
C ASN A 75 6.86 -4.14 -8.03
N LEU A 76 7.78 -4.71 -7.28
CA LEU A 76 7.41 -5.72 -6.29
C LEU A 76 7.19 -4.94 -4.99
N TYR A 77 6.05 -5.10 -4.35
CA TYR A 77 5.77 -4.43 -3.09
C TYR A 77 5.69 -5.46 -1.98
N VAL A 78 6.36 -5.18 -0.88
CA VAL A 78 6.39 -6.08 0.26
C VAL A 78 5.96 -5.30 1.50
N ILE A 79 5.09 -5.88 2.31
CA ILE A 79 4.66 -5.19 3.51
C ILE A 79 5.76 -5.32 4.55
N THR A 80 5.96 -4.28 5.34
CA THR A 80 6.97 -4.31 6.40
C THR A 80 6.31 -4.70 7.72
N PRO A 81 7.10 -5.03 8.73
CA PRO A 81 6.51 -5.29 10.05
C PRO A 81 5.71 -4.10 10.56
N LYS A 82 6.17 -2.89 10.25
CA LYS A 82 5.46 -1.71 10.65
C LYS A 82 4.10 -1.66 9.93
N GLY A 83 4.07 -2.04 8.66
CA GLY A 83 2.83 -2.06 7.90
C GLY A 83 1.85 -3.06 8.49
N LEU A 84 2.34 -4.21 8.89
CA LEU A 84 1.49 -5.22 9.52
C LEU A 84 0.91 -4.71 10.82
N MET A 85 1.69 -4.00 11.58
CA MET A 85 1.23 -3.44 12.83
C MET A 85 0.15 -2.40 12.61
N GLU A 86 0.30 -1.60 11.59
CA GLU A 86 -0.70 -0.59 11.30
C GLU A 86 -2.03 -1.24 10.92
N LEU A 87 -1.98 -2.28 10.13
CA LEU A 87 -3.19 -2.98 9.76
C LEU A 87 -3.85 -3.62 10.97
N ARG A 88 -3.07 -4.16 11.87
CA ARG A 88 -3.58 -4.76 13.05
C ARG A 88 -4.27 -3.75 13.92
N LYS A 89 -3.68 -2.59 14.08
CA LYS A 89 -4.27 -1.54 14.86
C LYS A 89 -5.61 -1.12 14.29
N GLU A 90 -5.69 -0.97 12.97
CA GLU A 90 -6.91 -0.58 12.31
C GLU A 90 -7.97 -1.61 12.53
N ARG A 91 -7.61 -2.88 12.44
CA ARG A 91 -8.54 -3.93 12.61
C ARG A 91 -9.06 -3.96 14.01
N ASP A 92 -8.20 -3.83 14.99
CA ASP A 92 -8.61 -3.81 16.37
C ASP A 92 -9.58 -2.70 16.65
N GLN A 93 -9.35 -1.55 16.09
CA GLN A 93 -10.25 -0.44 16.27
C GLN A 93 -11.59 -0.69 15.66
N GLU A 94 -11.62 -1.31 14.52
CA GLU A 94 -12.84 -1.59 13.87
C GLU A 94 -13.68 -2.63 14.57
N GLU A 95 -13.07 -3.50 15.27
CA GLU A 95 -13.78 -4.53 15.92
C GLU A 95 -14.47 -4.11 17.15
N ARG A 96 -14.29 -2.92 17.64
CA ARG A 96 -14.93 -2.49 18.81
C ARG A 96 -16.33 -2.23 18.66
#